data_a5a53edd981e127f28c63647fc369657
#
_entry.id   a5a53edd981e127f28c63647fc369657
#
_cell.length_a   1.000
_cell.length_b   1.000
_cell.length_c   1.000
_cell.angle_alpha   90.00
_cell.angle_beta   90.00
_cell.angle_gamma   90.00
#
_symmetry.space_group_name_H-M   'P 1'
#
loop_
_entity.id
_entity.type
_entity.pdbx_description
1 polymer ?
#
loop_
_entity_poly.entity_id
_entity_poly.type
_entity_poly.pdbx_seq_one_letter_code
_entity_poly.pdbx_strand_id
1 'polypeptide(L)'
;MTGMYNAITRSIEQEVIPACRRYGLDVVCYNPVAGGLFSGKYKSSEVPTEGRYSDAVGRMGSMYRQRYFKDATWDALRVIEPVVEKHKLTMIETAFRWMTHHSKL
;
A
#
# COMPACT_ATOMS: atom_id res chain seq x y z
N MET A 1 -13.26 -12.37 6.14
CA MET A 1 -12.80 -11.97 4.79
C MET A 1 -11.42 -11.34 4.86
N THR A 2 -10.50 -11.82 4.05
CA THR A 2 -9.12 -11.30 3.99
C THR A 2 -8.87 -10.68 2.60
N GLY A 3 -8.32 -9.47 2.55
CA GLY A 3 -8.08 -8.80 1.29
C GLY A 3 -6.88 -7.87 1.34
N MET A 4 -6.22 -7.69 0.17
CA MET A 4 -5.15 -6.71 0.04
C MET A 4 -5.76 -5.31 -0.08
N TYR A 5 -5.36 -4.42 0.82
CA TYR A 5 -5.93 -3.09 0.86
C TYR A 5 -4.95 -2.07 1.43
N ASN A 6 -4.77 -0.98 0.73
CA ASN A 6 -3.97 0.15 1.17
C ASN A 6 -4.33 1.37 0.32
N ALA A 7 -3.71 2.51 0.58
CA ALA A 7 -4.05 3.76 -0.08
C ALA A 7 -3.86 3.74 -1.60
N ILE A 8 -3.04 2.84 -2.14
CA ILE A 8 -2.80 2.71 -3.59
C ILE A 8 -3.33 1.40 -4.18
N THR A 9 -3.94 0.53 -3.36
CA THR A 9 -4.56 -0.73 -3.79
C THR A 9 -5.97 -0.79 -3.19
N ARG A 10 -6.96 -0.38 -3.97
CA ARG A 10 -8.31 -0.08 -3.46
C ARG A 10 -9.42 -0.85 -4.14
N SER A 11 -9.09 -1.91 -4.89
CA SER A 11 -10.07 -2.65 -5.70
C SER A 11 -11.21 -3.26 -4.89
N ILE A 12 -10.98 -3.61 -3.62
CA ILE A 12 -12.02 -4.20 -2.78
C ILE A 12 -13.09 -3.21 -2.30
N GLU A 13 -12.89 -1.91 -2.53
CA GLU A 13 -13.86 -0.88 -2.12
C GLU A 13 -15.16 -0.94 -2.92
N GLN A 14 -15.12 -1.43 -4.15
CA GLN A 14 -16.27 -1.41 -5.04
C GLN A 14 -17.34 -2.44 -4.68
N GLU A 15 -16.95 -3.65 -4.35
CA GLU A 15 -17.88 -4.76 -4.10
C GLU A 15 -17.64 -5.45 -2.77
N VAL A 16 -16.40 -5.81 -2.45
CA VAL A 16 -16.09 -6.65 -1.29
C VAL A 16 -16.43 -5.95 0.03
N ILE A 17 -15.97 -4.73 0.22
CA ILE A 17 -16.24 -3.98 1.46
C ILE A 17 -17.74 -3.73 1.64
N PRO A 18 -18.48 -3.24 0.63
CA PRO A 18 -19.93 -3.08 0.75
C PRO A 18 -20.65 -4.40 1.07
N ALA A 19 -20.25 -5.49 0.44
CA ALA A 19 -20.83 -6.81 0.71
C ALA A 19 -20.58 -7.25 2.15
N CYS A 20 -19.35 -7.07 2.65
CA CYS A 20 -19.01 -7.41 4.03
C CYS A 20 -19.82 -6.61 5.03
N ARG A 21 -20.01 -5.32 4.78
CA ARG A 21 -20.87 -4.46 5.63
C ARG A 21 -22.31 -4.94 5.63
N ARG A 22 -22.83 -5.28 4.46
CA ARG A 22 -24.23 -5.73 4.34
C ARG A 22 -24.49 -7.01 5.11
N TYR A 23 -23.53 -7.94 5.11
CA TYR A 23 -23.70 -9.25 5.75
C TYR A 23 -23.04 -9.37 7.11
N GLY A 24 -22.56 -8.26 7.67
CA GLY A 24 -21.95 -8.24 9.00
C GLY A 24 -20.65 -9.04 9.10
N LEU A 25 -19.87 -9.08 8.01
CA LEU A 25 -18.58 -9.79 7.96
C LEU A 25 -17.44 -8.82 8.26
N ASP A 26 -16.52 -9.24 9.10
CA ASP A 26 -15.31 -8.48 9.35
C ASP A 26 -14.33 -8.62 8.17
N VAL A 27 -13.52 -7.58 7.98
CA VAL A 27 -12.48 -7.56 6.94
C VAL A 27 -11.12 -7.45 7.61
N VAL A 28 -10.23 -8.38 7.28
CA VAL A 28 -8.83 -8.34 7.69
C VAL A 28 -8.00 -7.98 6.45
N CYS A 29 -7.30 -6.86 6.52
CA CYS A 29 -6.52 -6.36 5.39
C CYS A 29 -5.06 -6.75 5.53
N TYR A 30 -4.40 -7.04 4.41
CA TYR A 30 -2.96 -7.25 4.38
C TYR A 30 -2.30 -6.24 3.43
N ASN A 31 -0.99 -6.08 3.54
CA ASN A 31 -0.18 -5.10 2.83
C ASN A 31 -0.61 -3.63 3.08
N PRO A 32 -0.83 -3.22 4.34
CA PRO A 32 -1.26 -1.85 4.62
C PRO A 32 -0.23 -0.80 4.22
N VAL A 33 1.05 -1.15 4.18
CA VAL A 33 2.13 -0.25 3.76
C VAL A 33 2.63 -0.56 2.34
N ALA A 34 1.83 -1.27 1.55
CA ALA A 34 2.12 -1.62 0.17
C ALA A 34 3.47 -2.31 0.01
N GLY A 35 3.71 -3.34 0.83
CA GLY A 35 4.95 -4.11 0.78
C GLY A 35 6.19 -3.33 1.20
N GLY A 36 6.03 -2.23 1.91
CA GLY A 36 7.13 -1.37 2.34
C GLY A 36 7.32 -0.11 1.49
N LEU A 37 6.49 0.13 0.46
CA LEU A 37 6.57 1.35 -0.33
C LEU A 37 6.31 2.60 0.51
N PHE A 38 5.42 2.51 1.48
CA PHE A 38 5.15 3.60 2.41
C PHE A 38 6.24 3.80 3.46
N SER A 39 7.35 3.06 3.38
CA SER A 39 8.53 3.36 4.22
C SER A 39 9.33 4.58 3.72
N GLY A 40 9.10 4.99 2.46
CA GLY A 40 9.84 6.08 1.84
C GLY A 40 11.21 5.67 1.26
N LYS A 41 11.58 4.40 1.33
CA LYS A 41 12.86 3.90 0.81
C LYS A 41 12.93 3.83 -0.70
N TYR A 42 11.80 3.62 -1.36
CA TYR A 42 11.74 3.38 -2.80
C TYR A 42 11.13 4.59 -3.49
N LYS A 43 11.81 5.13 -4.49
CA LYS A 43 11.37 6.34 -5.22
C LYS A 43 11.32 6.15 -6.73
N SER A 44 11.78 5.01 -7.23
CA SER A 44 11.82 4.70 -8.65
C SER A 44 11.77 3.19 -8.87
N SER A 45 11.62 2.79 -10.13
CA SER A 45 11.59 1.36 -10.51
C SER A 45 12.98 0.71 -10.55
N GLU A 46 14.01 1.37 -10.04
CA GLU A 46 15.34 0.79 -9.91
C GLU A 46 15.30 -0.40 -8.94
N VAL A 47 15.91 -1.53 -9.35
CA VAL A 47 15.90 -2.75 -8.53
C VAL A 47 16.82 -2.56 -7.33
N PRO A 48 16.30 -2.65 -6.09
CA PRO A 48 17.12 -2.52 -4.90
C PRO A 48 18.04 -3.73 -4.72
N THR A 49 19.14 -3.54 -3.99
CA THR A 49 20.13 -4.59 -3.73
C THR A 49 19.74 -5.48 -2.56
N GLU A 50 18.86 -5.01 -1.68
CA GLU A 50 18.38 -5.74 -0.51
C GLU A 50 16.91 -5.47 -0.26
N GLY A 51 16.30 -6.28 0.61
CA GLY A 51 14.91 -6.12 0.99
C GLY A 51 13.93 -6.88 0.10
N ARG A 52 12.64 -6.67 0.36
CA ARG A 52 11.56 -7.44 -0.27
C ARG A 52 11.50 -7.31 -1.78
N TYR A 53 11.90 -6.16 -2.32
CA TYR A 53 11.86 -5.88 -3.75
C TYR A 53 13.13 -6.25 -4.49
N SER A 54 14.13 -6.79 -3.79
CA SER A 54 15.40 -7.18 -4.39
C SER A 54 15.34 -8.59 -4.97
N ASP A 55 16.32 -8.91 -5.82
CA ASP A 55 16.49 -10.28 -6.31
C ASP A 55 17.04 -11.23 -5.23
N ALA A 56 17.55 -10.70 -4.11
CA ALA A 56 18.06 -11.49 -3.00
C ALA A 56 17.00 -12.41 -2.39
N VAL A 57 15.72 -12.07 -2.51
CA VAL A 57 14.60 -12.89 -2.01
C VAL A 57 13.96 -13.75 -3.12
N GLY A 58 14.62 -13.90 -4.26
CA GLY A 58 14.19 -14.75 -5.37
C GLY A 58 12.93 -14.24 -6.08
N ARG A 59 12.02 -15.16 -6.40
CA ARG A 59 10.78 -14.84 -7.14
C ARG A 59 9.89 -13.84 -6.43
N MET A 60 9.94 -13.79 -5.11
CA MET A 60 9.11 -12.89 -4.32
C MET A 60 9.43 -11.42 -4.63
N GLY A 61 10.71 -11.08 -4.78
CA GLY A 61 11.13 -9.74 -5.16
C GLY A 61 10.57 -9.33 -6.53
N SER A 62 10.65 -10.21 -7.52
CA SER A 62 10.08 -9.99 -8.85
C SER A 62 8.57 -9.81 -8.79
N MET A 63 7.85 -10.63 -8.03
CA MET A 63 6.40 -10.51 -7.86
C MET A 63 6.00 -9.16 -7.27
N TYR A 64 6.69 -8.71 -6.23
CA TYR A 64 6.42 -7.41 -5.62
C TYR A 64 6.72 -6.26 -6.57
N ARG A 65 7.80 -6.34 -7.34
CA ARG A 65 8.11 -5.32 -8.35
C ARG A 65 7.03 -5.27 -9.44
N GLN A 66 6.55 -6.41 -9.93
CA GLN A 66 5.47 -6.44 -10.92
C GLN A 66 4.19 -5.82 -10.39
N ARG A 67 3.91 -5.99 -9.12
CA ARG A 67 2.70 -5.46 -8.47
C ARG A 67 2.78 -3.96 -8.28
N TYR A 68 3.89 -3.44 -7.81
CA TYR A 68 3.99 -2.07 -7.31
C TYR A 68 4.95 -1.16 -8.09
N PHE A 69 5.99 -1.69 -8.73
CA PHE A 69 6.98 -0.86 -9.44
C PHE A 69 6.43 -0.42 -10.80
N LYS A 70 5.54 0.55 -10.77
CA LYS A 70 4.87 1.12 -11.94
C LYS A 70 4.90 2.64 -11.86
N ASP A 71 4.85 3.32 -13.00
CA ASP A 71 4.85 4.78 -13.03
C ASP A 71 3.71 5.38 -12.23
N ALA A 72 2.52 4.78 -12.30
CA ALA A 72 1.36 5.23 -11.53
C ALA A 72 1.61 5.19 -10.02
N THR A 73 2.35 4.20 -9.54
CA THR A 73 2.72 4.08 -8.12
C THR A 73 3.61 5.25 -7.70
N TRP A 74 4.64 5.55 -8.50
CA TRP A 74 5.57 6.65 -8.19
C TRP A 74 4.87 8.00 -8.24
N ASP A 75 3.97 8.18 -9.19
CA ASP A 75 3.15 9.40 -9.29
C ASP A 75 2.27 9.57 -8.06
N ALA A 76 1.63 8.49 -7.60
CA ALA A 76 0.81 8.51 -6.40
C ALA A 76 1.63 8.87 -5.16
N LEU A 77 2.80 8.29 -4.99
CA LEU A 77 3.68 8.61 -3.85
C LEU A 77 4.14 10.06 -3.88
N ARG A 78 4.45 10.60 -5.06
CA ARG A 78 4.82 12.02 -5.20
C ARG A 78 3.69 12.98 -4.81
N VAL A 79 2.44 12.58 -5.01
CA VAL A 79 1.28 13.37 -4.58
C VAL A 79 1.09 13.29 -3.07
N ILE A 80 1.36 12.13 -2.47
CA ILE A 80 1.18 11.88 -1.04
C ILE A 80 2.27 12.55 -0.20
N GLU A 81 3.53 12.53 -0.63
CA GLU A 81 4.66 13.07 0.13
C GLU A 81 4.46 14.52 0.63
N PRO A 82 4.02 15.48 -0.20
CA PRO A 82 3.80 16.84 0.28
C PRO A 82 2.76 16.94 1.39
N VAL A 83 1.72 16.12 1.32
CA VAL A 83 0.68 16.08 2.36
C VAL A 83 1.26 15.56 3.68
N VAL A 84 2.08 14.53 3.61
CA VAL A 84 2.76 13.94 4.77
C VAL A 84 3.66 15.00 5.44
N GLU A 85 4.46 15.70 4.66
CA GLU A 85 5.35 16.76 5.15
C GLU A 85 4.58 17.93 5.75
N LYS A 86 3.51 18.36 5.10
CA LYS A 86 2.66 19.46 5.57
C LYS A 86 2.10 19.18 6.97
N HIS A 87 1.72 17.94 7.25
CA HIS A 87 1.14 17.55 8.53
C HIS A 87 2.17 16.96 9.51
N LYS A 88 3.45 17.01 9.18
CA LYS A 88 4.55 16.51 10.01
C LYS A 88 4.38 15.06 10.42
N LEU A 89 3.91 14.22 9.48
CA LEU A 89 3.73 12.79 9.65
C LEU A 89 4.87 12.03 8.96
N THR A 90 4.96 10.74 9.24
CA THR A 90 5.78 9.83 8.42
C THR A 90 4.88 9.17 7.37
N MET A 91 5.49 8.62 6.31
CA MET A 91 4.74 7.87 5.31
C MET A 91 4.02 6.67 5.91
N ILE A 92 4.68 5.97 6.84
CA ILE A 92 4.09 4.80 7.53
C ILE A 92 2.89 5.21 8.37
N GLU A 93 3.02 6.28 9.16
CA GLU A 93 1.89 6.81 9.94
C GLU A 93 0.70 7.14 9.03
N THR A 94 0.98 7.79 7.91
CA THR A 94 -0.05 8.17 6.96
C THR A 94 -0.76 6.95 6.38
N ALA A 95 -0.01 5.90 6.05
CA ALA A 95 -0.59 4.65 5.55
C ALA A 95 -1.54 4.02 6.56
N PHE A 96 -1.14 3.91 7.82
CA PHE A 96 -1.98 3.34 8.87
C PHE A 96 -3.17 4.22 9.23
N ARG A 97 -2.99 5.53 9.30
CA ARG A 97 -4.09 6.47 9.55
C ARG A 97 -5.12 6.42 8.43
N TRP A 98 -4.66 6.30 7.18
CA TRP A 98 -5.58 6.12 6.05
C TRP A 98 -6.42 4.86 6.21
N MET A 99 -5.77 3.73 6.58
CA MET A 99 -6.46 2.47 6.81
C MET A 99 -7.53 2.57 7.89
N THR A 100 -7.21 3.20 9.02
CA THR A 100 -8.13 3.24 10.17
C THR A 100 -9.21 4.30 10.04
N HIS A 101 -8.96 5.39 9.33
CA HIS A 101 -9.91 6.50 9.23
C HIS A 101 -10.68 6.52 7.92
N HIS A 102 -10.02 6.31 6.80
CA HIS A 102 -10.69 6.34 5.49
C HIS A 102 -11.57 5.12 5.27
N SER A 103 -11.05 3.94 5.57
CA SER A 103 -11.77 2.69 5.28
C SER A 103 -13.05 2.53 6.09
N LYS A 104 -13.07 3.05 7.31
CA LYS A 104 -14.18 2.89 8.27
C LYS A 104 -14.57 1.43 8.51
N LEU A 105 -13.59 0.56 8.38
CA LEU A 105 -13.76 -0.87 8.65
C LEU A 105 -13.70 -1.19 10.13
#